data_73405eac75b7f17a850d7e5c0008ee0c
#
_entry.id   73405eac75b7f17a850d7e5c0008ee0c
#
_cell.length_a   1.000
_cell.length_b   1.000
_cell.length_c   1.000
_cell.angle_alpha   90.00
_cell.angle_beta   90.00
_cell.angle_gamma   90.00
#
_symmetry.space_group_name_H-M   'P 1'
#
loop_
_entity.id
_entity.type
_entity.pdbx_description
1 polymer ?
#
loop_
_entity_poly.entity_id
_entity_poly.type
_entity_poly.pdbx_seq_one_letter_code
_entity_poly.pdbx_strand_id
1 'polypeptide(L)'
;MVKQHYKNNGAFSLVEMLAVLLIVSIIVIILSRISINTYAKYQERLAVNELVSEIYNVQTRSLNERRTFICFYMNDEEYDTFYDDQEHWKKIKRVGKPKLGSGSVTFEYRKGNLVSKANTIDVQFDNSKYRIIAHLDTGYITLDEI
;
A
#
# COMPACT_ATOMS: atom_id res chain seq x y z
N MET A 1 73.48 14.48 -14.68
CA MET A 1 72.60 15.05 -13.61
C MET A 1 71.21 14.49 -13.79
N VAL A 2 70.81 13.54 -12.98
CA VAL A 2 69.44 12.92 -13.02
C VAL A 2 68.56 13.74 -12.04
N LYS A 3 67.55 14.45 -12.54
CA LYS A 3 66.55 15.11 -11.71
C LYS A 3 65.63 14.06 -11.12
N GLN A 4 65.72 13.77 -9.82
CA GLN A 4 64.73 13.02 -9.08
C GLN A 4 63.43 13.84 -8.98
N HIS A 5 62.37 13.36 -9.64
CA HIS A 5 61.03 13.81 -9.40
C HIS A 5 60.56 13.29 -8.04
N TYR A 6 60.50 14.18 -7.04
CA TYR A 6 59.78 13.89 -5.80
C TYR A 6 58.29 13.77 -6.13
N LYS A 7 57.76 12.54 -6.11
CA LYS A 7 56.32 12.29 -6.06
C LYS A 7 55.86 12.72 -4.66
N ASN A 8 55.18 13.87 -4.59
CA ASN A 8 54.48 14.26 -3.39
C ASN A 8 53.35 13.23 -3.12
N ASN A 9 53.63 12.23 -2.32
CA ASN A 9 52.61 11.36 -1.71
C ASN A 9 52.05 12.14 -0.51
N GLY A 10 51.11 13.08 -0.77
CA GLY A 10 50.32 13.71 0.27
C GLY A 10 49.44 12.68 0.96
N ALA A 11 49.90 12.16 2.10
CA ALA A 11 49.03 11.37 2.94
C ALA A 11 47.93 12.28 3.50
N PHE A 12 46.68 11.85 3.45
CA PHE A 12 45.57 12.57 4.05
C PHE A 12 45.83 12.87 5.52
N SER A 13 45.58 14.10 5.95
CA SER A 13 45.69 14.48 7.36
C SER A 13 44.58 13.79 8.17
N LEU A 14 44.83 13.53 9.44
CA LEU A 14 43.81 12.96 10.34
C LEU A 14 42.55 13.84 10.39
N VAL A 15 42.71 15.15 10.33
CA VAL A 15 41.60 16.14 10.33
C VAL A 15 40.76 16.03 9.05
N GLU A 16 41.37 15.80 7.90
CA GLU A 16 40.70 15.64 6.63
C GLU A 16 39.88 14.35 6.59
N MET A 17 40.42 13.25 7.13
CA MET A 17 39.69 12.00 7.30
C MET A 17 38.48 12.16 8.24
N LEU A 18 38.62 12.87 9.35
CA LEU A 18 37.52 13.14 10.27
C LEU A 18 36.45 14.03 9.63
N ALA A 19 36.85 15.03 8.84
CA ALA A 19 35.89 15.88 8.11
C ALA A 19 35.09 15.08 7.07
N VAL A 20 35.74 14.21 6.32
CA VAL A 20 35.06 13.32 5.35
C VAL A 20 34.08 12.39 6.05
N LEU A 21 34.49 11.75 7.16
CA LEU A 21 33.60 10.86 7.92
C LEU A 21 32.37 11.60 8.49
N LEU A 22 32.54 12.84 8.94
CA LEU A 22 31.44 13.68 9.41
C LEU A 22 30.45 13.97 8.29
N ILE A 23 30.92 14.39 7.12
CA ILE A 23 30.06 14.66 5.95
C ILE A 23 29.31 13.39 5.52
N VAL A 24 30.00 12.26 5.39
CA VAL A 24 29.38 10.98 5.03
C VAL A 24 28.30 10.59 6.04
N SER A 25 28.56 10.76 7.34
CA SER A 25 27.60 10.46 8.40
C SER A 25 26.31 11.28 8.28
N ILE A 26 26.43 12.57 7.99
CA ILE A 26 25.27 13.46 7.76
C ILE A 26 24.46 13.00 6.55
N ILE A 27 25.13 12.68 5.44
CA ILE A 27 24.47 12.20 4.21
C ILE A 27 23.72 10.90 4.49
N VAL A 28 24.32 9.94 5.19
CA VAL A 28 23.69 8.65 5.52
C VAL A 28 22.44 8.87 6.38
N ILE A 29 22.47 9.76 7.36
CA ILE A 29 21.31 10.08 8.21
C ILE A 29 20.17 10.65 7.39
N ILE A 30 20.45 11.59 6.47
CA ILE A 30 19.43 12.20 5.60
C ILE A 30 18.81 11.14 4.66
N LEU A 31 19.63 10.35 3.98
CA LEU A 31 19.16 9.30 3.05
C LEU A 31 18.35 8.23 3.78
N SER A 32 18.71 7.85 5.00
CA SER A 32 17.99 6.85 5.78
C SER A 32 16.56 7.28 6.08
N ARG A 33 16.31 8.53 6.43
CA ARG A 33 14.96 9.05 6.71
C ARG A 33 14.07 9.01 5.47
N ILE A 34 14.58 9.42 4.31
CA ILE A 34 13.84 9.40 3.04
C ILE A 34 13.46 7.97 2.66
N SER A 35 14.39 7.04 2.81
CA SER A 35 14.19 5.62 2.46
C SER A 35 13.08 4.96 3.30
N ILE A 36 13.04 5.22 4.60
CA ILE A 36 12.05 4.63 5.52
C ILE A 36 10.62 5.07 5.15
N ASN A 37 10.41 6.37 4.91
CA ASN A 37 9.10 6.90 4.55
C ASN A 37 8.61 6.38 3.19
N THR A 38 9.51 6.31 2.21
CA THR A 38 9.19 5.76 0.88
C THR A 38 8.83 4.29 0.96
N TYR A 39 9.57 3.51 1.73
CA TYR A 39 9.30 2.11 1.94
C TYR A 39 7.96 1.88 2.66
N ALA A 40 7.63 2.68 3.67
CA ALA A 40 6.35 2.59 4.37
C ALA A 40 5.16 2.84 3.42
N LYS A 41 5.20 3.90 2.61
CA LYS A 41 4.19 4.18 1.58
C LYS A 41 4.06 3.07 0.54
N TYR A 42 5.19 2.51 0.11
CA TYR A 42 5.17 1.39 -0.82
C TYR A 42 4.46 0.16 -0.25
N GLN A 43 4.69 -0.15 1.03
CA GLN A 43 4.01 -1.25 1.72
C GLN A 43 2.50 -0.99 1.86
N GLU A 44 2.09 0.24 2.14
CA GLU A 44 0.68 0.63 2.18
C GLU A 44 0.00 0.49 0.82
N ARG A 45 0.70 0.88 -0.25
CA ARG A 45 0.23 0.67 -1.63
C ARG A 45 0.08 -0.80 -2.00
N LEU A 46 0.99 -1.65 -1.55
CA LEU A 46 0.83 -3.10 -1.72
C LEU A 46 -0.38 -3.64 -0.97
N ALA A 47 -0.61 -3.16 0.25
CA ALA A 47 -1.76 -3.57 1.05
C ALA A 47 -3.09 -3.19 0.39
N VAL A 48 -3.22 -1.97 -0.14
CA VAL A 48 -4.44 -1.57 -0.84
C VAL A 48 -4.63 -2.31 -2.17
N ASN A 49 -3.57 -2.60 -2.90
CA ASN A 49 -3.65 -3.42 -4.12
C ASN A 49 -4.12 -4.85 -3.82
N GLU A 50 -3.74 -5.40 -2.67
CA GLU A 50 -4.24 -6.68 -2.20
C GLU A 50 -5.74 -6.64 -1.91
N LEU A 51 -6.25 -5.56 -1.28
CA LEU A 51 -7.69 -5.35 -1.10
C LEU A 51 -8.44 -5.31 -2.44
N VAL A 52 -7.92 -4.57 -3.42
CA VAL A 52 -8.51 -4.51 -4.76
C VAL A 52 -8.51 -5.89 -5.42
N SER A 53 -7.43 -6.66 -5.25
CA SER A 53 -7.35 -8.04 -5.75
C SER A 53 -8.38 -8.97 -5.09
N GLU A 54 -8.66 -8.79 -3.80
CA GLU A 54 -9.72 -9.53 -3.10
C GLU A 54 -11.11 -9.16 -3.61
N ILE A 55 -11.37 -7.88 -3.90
CA ILE A 55 -12.64 -7.47 -4.52
C ILE A 55 -12.81 -8.14 -5.90
N TYR A 56 -11.77 -8.16 -6.73
CA TYR A 56 -11.80 -8.87 -8.01
C TYR A 56 -11.95 -10.39 -7.86
N ASN A 57 -11.36 -10.99 -6.82
CA ASN A 57 -11.54 -12.41 -6.52
C ASN A 57 -13.01 -12.71 -6.22
N VAL A 58 -13.64 -11.94 -5.33
CA VAL A 58 -15.07 -12.06 -5.00
C VAL A 58 -15.93 -11.84 -6.23
N GLN A 59 -15.62 -10.85 -7.06
CA GLN A 59 -16.29 -10.58 -8.32
C GLN A 59 -16.19 -11.75 -9.31
N THR A 60 -15.00 -12.32 -9.47
CA THR A 60 -14.77 -13.46 -10.38
C THR A 60 -15.52 -14.72 -9.94
N ARG A 61 -15.58 -14.96 -8.62
CA ARG A 61 -16.35 -16.08 -8.07
C ARG A 61 -17.84 -15.98 -8.37
N SER A 62 -18.38 -14.77 -8.45
CA SER A 62 -19.78 -14.52 -8.79
C SER A 62 -20.19 -15.03 -10.18
N LEU A 63 -19.26 -15.35 -11.06
CA LEU A 63 -19.57 -15.99 -12.34
C LEU A 63 -20.23 -17.37 -12.15
N ASN A 64 -19.83 -18.10 -11.14
CA ASN A 64 -20.30 -19.45 -10.84
C ASN A 64 -21.26 -19.49 -9.65
N GLU A 65 -21.07 -18.59 -8.68
CA GLU A 65 -21.81 -18.55 -7.43
C GLU A 65 -23.05 -17.64 -7.51
N ARG A 66 -24.05 -17.98 -6.72
CA ARG A 66 -25.33 -17.26 -6.72
C ARG A 66 -25.22 -15.84 -6.18
N ARG A 67 -24.36 -15.67 -5.17
CA ARG A 67 -24.11 -14.41 -4.47
C ARG A 67 -22.73 -14.45 -3.85
N THR A 68 -21.97 -13.39 -4.08
CA THR A 68 -20.69 -13.16 -3.40
C THR A 68 -20.61 -11.71 -2.94
N PHE A 69 -19.93 -11.44 -1.84
CA PHE A 69 -19.72 -10.08 -1.39
C PHE A 69 -18.41 -9.94 -0.61
N ILE A 70 -17.95 -8.70 -0.49
CA ILE A 70 -16.93 -8.27 0.46
C ILE A 70 -17.50 -7.11 1.27
N CYS A 71 -17.41 -7.20 2.59
CA CYS A 71 -17.93 -6.23 3.53
C CYS A 71 -16.82 -5.62 4.38
N PHE A 72 -16.74 -4.31 4.37
CA PHE A 72 -15.79 -3.55 5.17
C PHE A 72 -16.53 -2.88 6.33
N TYR A 73 -16.01 -3.05 7.54
CA TYR A 73 -16.56 -2.45 8.74
C TYR A 73 -15.84 -1.14 9.05
N MET A 74 -16.60 -0.10 9.36
CA MET A 74 -16.05 1.24 9.58
C MET A 74 -15.13 1.29 10.79
N ASN A 75 -13.96 1.87 10.59
CA ASN A 75 -12.88 2.01 11.58
C ASN A 75 -12.33 0.67 12.09
N ASP A 76 -12.66 -0.44 11.44
CA ASP A 76 -12.15 -1.75 11.76
C ASP A 76 -10.93 -2.09 10.89
N GLU A 77 -10.10 -3.00 11.36
CA GLU A 77 -8.97 -3.54 10.63
C GLU A 77 -9.33 -4.83 9.87
N GLU A 78 -10.57 -5.27 10.03
CA GLU A 78 -11.06 -6.52 9.47
C GLU A 78 -12.13 -6.27 8.42
N TYR A 79 -12.24 -7.20 7.48
CA TYR A 79 -13.29 -7.28 6.49
C TYR A 79 -13.68 -8.76 6.32
N ASP A 80 -14.90 -9.01 5.89
CA ASP A 80 -15.35 -10.34 5.53
C ASP A 80 -15.58 -10.48 4.03
N THR A 81 -15.35 -11.68 3.52
CA THR A 81 -15.69 -12.06 2.17
C THR A 81 -16.62 -13.25 2.22
N PHE A 82 -17.70 -13.24 1.43
CA PHE A 82 -18.63 -14.35 1.32
C PHE A 82 -18.55 -14.99 -0.05
N TYR A 83 -18.24 -16.27 -0.07
CA TYR A 83 -18.23 -17.14 -1.23
C TYR A 83 -18.26 -18.63 -0.76
N ASP A 84 -18.58 -19.55 -1.66
CA ASP A 84 -18.73 -20.99 -1.31
C ASP A 84 -19.71 -21.21 -0.14
N ASP A 85 -20.76 -20.36 -0.04
CA ASP A 85 -21.74 -20.33 1.06
C ASP A 85 -21.14 -20.17 2.46
N GLN A 86 -19.95 -19.54 2.56
CA GLN A 86 -19.22 -19.32 3.81
C GLN A 86 -18.68 -17.88 3.91
N GLU A 87 -18.56 -17.41 5.16
CA GLU A 87 -17.89 -16.15 5.49
C GLU A 87 -16.42 -16.39 5.80
N HIS A 88 -15.55 -15.53 5.25
CA HIS A 88 -14.11 -15.58 5.46
C HIS A 88 -13.62 -14.24 5.98
N TRP A 89 -13.24 -14.20 7.24
CA TRP A 89 -12.71 -13.01 7.90
C TRP A 89 -11.22 -12.83 7.60
N LYS A 90 -10.84 -11.60 7.24
CA LYS A 90 -9.46 -11.23 6.92
C LYS A 90 -9.11 -9.89 7.54
N LYS A 91 -7.82 -9.67 7.81
CA LYS A 91 -7.30 -8.39 8.28
C LYS A 91 -6.75 -7.56 7.14
N ILE A 92 -6.98 -6.25 7.22
CA ILE A 92 -6.36 -5.30 6.31
C ILE A 92 -4.89 -5.17 6.72
N LYS A 93 -3.99 -5.46 5.81
CA LYS A 93 -2.55 -5.35 6.05
C LYS A 93 -2.16 -3.89 6.32
N ARG A 94 -1.07 -3.72 7.08
CA ARG A 94 -0.58 -2.40 7.52
C ARG A 94 -1.61 -1.58 8.27
N VAL A 95 -2.55 -2.26 8.93
CA VAL A 95 -3.55 -1.63 9.79
C VAL A 95 -4.34 -0.52 9.07
N GLY A 96 -4.64 -0.74 7.78
CA GLY A 96 -5.54 0.15 7.03
C GLY A 96 -6.95 0.08 7.60
N LYS A 97 -7.60 1.24 7.75
CA LYS A 97 -8.95 1.34 8.33
C LYS A 97 -9.91 2.02 7.38
N PRO A 98 -11.08 1.42 7.10
CA PRO A 98 -12.16 2.11 6.41
C PRO A 98 -12.61 3.36 7.16
N LYS A 99 -12.82 4.47 6.44
CA LYS A 99 -13.09 5.81 7.01
C LYS A 99 -14.35 6.48 6.46
N LEU A 100 -15.35 5.73 6.03
CA LEU A 100 -16.58 6.28 5.48
C LEU A 100 -17.77 6.10 6.40
N GLY A 101 -18.36 7.21 6.86
CA GLY A 101 -19.64 7.24 7.56
C GLY A 101 -19.71 6.36 8.81
N SER A 102 -20.90 5.85 9.09
CA SER A 102 -21.16 4.88 10.16
C SER A 102 -21.70 3.57 9.56
N GLY A 103 -21.32 2.43 10.15
CA GLY A 103 -21.79 1.12 9.72
C GLY A 103 -20.79 0.35 8.86
N SER A 104 -21.26 -0.35 7.84
CA SER A 104 -20.45 -1.16 6.95
C SER A 104 -20.65 -0.75 5.49
N VAL A 105 -19.64 -0.99 4.66
CA VAL A 105 -19.70 -0.81 3.21
C VAL A 105 -19.49 -2.17 2.54
N THR A 106 -20.45 -2.57 1.72
CA THR A 106 -20.46 -3.87 1.04
C THR A 106 -20.43 -3.69 -0.45
N PHE A 107 -19.52 -4.41 -1.13
CA PHE A 107 -19.56 -4.64 -2.57
C PHE A 107 -20.17 -6.02 -2.79
N GLU A 108 -21.34 -6.07 -3.44
CA GLU A 108 -22.09 -7.30 -3.64
C GLU A 108 -22.24 -7.61 -5.13
N TYR A 109 -21.99 -8.85 -5.48
CA TYR A 109 -22.09 -9.38 -6.83
C TYR A 109 -23.06 -10.55 -6.86
N ARG A 110 -23.85 -10.64 -7.94
CA ARG A 110 -24.75 -11.76 -8.23
C ARG A 110 -24.23 -12.57 -9.39
N LYS A 111 -24.77 -13.78 -9.55
CA LYS A 111 -24.39 -14.71 -10.63
C LYS A 111 -24.29 -14.01 -11.99
N GLY A 112 -23.19 -14.25 -12.69
CA GLY A 112 -22.91 -13.62 -13.97
C GLY A 112 -22.19 -12.29 -13.86
N ASN A 113 -21.52 -12.03 -12.74
CA ASN A 113 -20.76 -10.80 -12.50
C ASN A 113 -21.61 -9.52 -12.47
N LEU A 114 -22.90 -9.66 -12.10
CA LEU A 114 -23.79 -8.53 -11.98
C LEU A 114 -23.53 -7.80 -10.66
N VAL A 115 -23.07 -6.56 -10.75
CA VAL A 115 -22.90 -5.70 -9.58
C VAL A 115 -24.29 -5.39 -9.01
N SER A 116 -24.57 -5.89 -7.82
CA SER A 116 -25.83 -5.65 -7.12
C SER A 116 -25.81 -4.35 -6.34
N LYS A 117 -24.62 -3.96 -5.82
CA LYS A 117 -24.46 -2.75 -5.01
C LYS A 117 -23.08 -2.16 -5.27
N ALA A 118 -23.04 -1.02 -5.96
CA ALA A 118 -21.83 -0.22 -6.09
C ALA A 118 -21.63 0.62 -4.84
N ASN A 119 -20.38 0.79 -4.47
CA ASN A 119 -20.02 1.59 -3.33
C ASN A 119 -18.66 2.24 -3.53
N THR A 120 -18.37 3.20 -2.66
CA THR A 120 -17.05 3.82 -2.53
C THR A 120 -16.57 3.62 -1.11
N ILE A 121 -15.31 3.25 -0.95
CA ILE A 121 -14.67 3.11 0.34
C ILE A 121 -13.35 3.86 0.35
N ASP A 122 -13.13 4.67 1.39
CA ASP A 122 -11.83 5.26 1.67
C ASP A 122 -11.10 4.39 2.70
N VAL A 123 -9.86 4.01 2.42
CA VAL A 123 -9.00 3.25 3.35
C VAL A 123 -7.86 4.15 3.78
N GLN A 124 -7.77 4.39 5.08
CA GLN A 124 -6.76 5.22 5.71
C GLN A 124 -5.63 4.35 6.25
N PHE A 125 -4.39 4.67 5.86
CA PHE A 125 -3.16 4.16 6.45
C PHE A 125 -2.45 5.27 7.24
N ASP A 126 -1.30 4.97 7.81
CA ASP A 126 -0.52 5.95 8.58
C ASP A 126 0.03 7.08 7.70
N ASN A 127 0.49 6.76 6.48
CA ASN A 127 1.16 7.71 5.59
C ASN A 127 0.39 8.02 4.31
N SER A 128 -0.69 7.30 4.03
CA SER A 128 -1.46 7.43 2.79
C SER A 128 -2.94 7.15 2.99
N LYS A 129 -3.74 7.64 2.05
CA LYS A 129 -5.18 7.38 2.00
C LYS A 129 -5.58 7.04 0.58
N TYR A 130 -6.36 5.99 0.43
CA TYR A 130 -6.81 5.48 -0.86
C TYR A 130 -8.33 5.42 -0.93
N ARG A 131 -8.84 5.71 -2.11
CA ARG A 131 -10.27 5.57 -2.44
C ARG A 131 -10.46 4.44 -3.44
N ILE A 132 -11.31 3.48 -3.08
CA ILE A 132 -11.70 2.36 -3.93
C ILE A 132 -13.15 2.58 -4.35
N ILE A 133 -13.41 2.64 -5.64
CA ILE A 133 -14.74 2.86 -6.22
C ILE A 133 -15.08 1.65 -7.09
N ALA A 134 -16.20 0.99 -6.80
CA ALA A 134 -16.76 -0.02 -7.69
C ALA A 134 -17.90 0.58 -8.50
N HIS A 135 -17.80 0.51 -9.83
CA HIS A 135 -18.77 1.05 -10.78
C HIS A 135 -19.88 0.04 -11.08
N LEU A 136 -21.14 0.50 -11.01
CA LEU A 136 -22.35 -0.36 -11.17
C LEU A 136 -22.49 -0.93 -12.57
N ASP A 137 -22.17 -0.13 -13.57
CA ASP A 137 -22.41 -0.43 -14.98
C ASP A 137 -21.44 -1.47 -15.55
N THR A 138 -20.19 -1.41 -15.12
CA THR A 138 -19.10 -2.22 -15.67
C THR A 138 -18.50 -3.22 -14.67
N GLY A 139 -18.76 -3.04 -13.37
CA GLY A 139 -18.05 -3.76 -12.32
C GLY A 139 -16.58 -3.38 -12.22
N TYR A 140 -16.15 -2.34 -12.95
CA TYR A 140 -14.79 -1.85 -12.91
C TYR A 140 -14.47 -1.22 -11.54
N ILE A 141 -13.25 -1.41 -11.07
CA ILE A 141 -12.77 -0.86 -9.80
C ILE A 141 -11.72 0.19 -10.09
N THR A 142 -11.95 1.41 -9.59
CA THR A 142 -10.98 2.50 -9.62
C THR A 142 -10.29 2.59 -8.26
N LEU A 143 -8.99 2.81 -8.27
CA LEU A 143 -8.16 3.05 -7.10
C LEU A 143 -7.46 4.40 -7.23
N ASP A 144 -7.79 5.34 -6.35
CA ASP A 144 -7.20 6.67 -6.31
C ASP A 144 -6.48 6.90 -4.98
N GLU A 145 -5.30 7.51 -5.01
CA GLU A 145 -4.61 8.03 -3.82
C GLU A 145 -5.10 9.47 -3.58
N ILE A 146 -5.55 9.79 -2.36
CA ILE A 146 -6.20 11.05 -1.99
C ILE A 146 -5.58 11.72 -0.76
#